data_c277d42329ace72af13116deb43428f8
#
_entry.id   c277d42329ace72af13116deb43428f8
#
_cell.length_a   1.000
_cell.length_b   1.000
_cell.length_c   1.000
_cell.angle_alpha   90.00
_cell.angle_beta   90.00
_cell.angle_gamma   90.00
#
_symmetry.space_group_name_H-M   'P 1'
#
loop_
_entity.id
_entity.type
_entity.pdbx_description
1 polymer ?
#
loop_
_entity_poly.entity_id
_entity_poly.type
_entity_poly.pdbx_seq_one_letter_code
_entity_poly.pdbx_strand_id
1 'polypeptide(L)'
;MKFFLAVDLGATSGRTVLSAFDGERVEMREFTRFKNPQLPIMGHLFWNLPHLYNEILVALCKVADEGIQLTSIGIDTWGCDFALFGRDGQLLSLPYCYRDSHTDGAVERFFQEYMPARELYERTGIQFMPFNSLFQLETLRRNGCTALADAEKILFVPDALTYLLTGEAVCEYTVLSTSQMLNPNEGDIDETLLSELGLRRGQFGKLVQPGHRAGTLTQQIQTATGLGPVPVISVGGHDTASAVAAVPAEDGEYAYLSCGTWSLLGIESQRPIINEESFRHNFTNEGGLDGTTRFLKNICGLWLFENCRKEFKDVPTDVNELNALCHESQFDGLIQPDDPLFAHPDSMTEAIRQFCRRTGQTEPEAPADYVRCIFRSLALRYRQIIEILDEMADFRIRRLHVIGGGSLNVHLMQWTADATGLPVVAGPSEGTALGNTLVQVRASGGVGSLADMRRIVTRSVDLRHYEPYRTQEWDEAYEKFLKLT
;
A
#
# COMPACT_ATOMS: atom_id res chain seq x y z
N MET A 1 17.19 -25.41 6.10
CA MET A 1 16.36 -24.21 6.39
C MET A 1 17.07 -23.02 5.79
N LYS A 2 16.37 -22.16 5.06
CA LYS A 2 16.89 -20.90 4.48
C LYS A 2 16.30 -19.72 5.25
N PHE A 3 17.11 -18.69 5.52
CA PHE A 3 16.66 -17.50 6.24
C PHE A 3 16.61 -16.29 5.31
N PHE A 4 15.57 -15.50 5.45
CA PHE A 4 15.29 -14.30 4.66
C PHE A 4 14.98 -13.13 5.60
N LEU A 5 15.42 -11.94 5.26
CA LEU A 5 15.05 -10.74 5.98
C LEU A 5 14.12 -9.89 5.09
N ALA A 6 12.87 -9.76 5.50
CA ALA A 6 11.94 -8.81 4.91
C ALA A 6 12.01 -7.50 5.69
N VAL A 7 12.23 -6.40 4.98
CA VAL A 7 12.16 -5.02 5.50
C VAL A 7 10.85 -4.44 5.01
N ASP A 8 9.89 -4.27 5.92
CA ASP A 8 8.52 -3.82 5.67
C ASP A 8 8.33 -2.44 6.32
N LEU A 9 8.29 -1.40 5.48
CA LEU A 9 8.27 -0.01 5.91
C LEU A 9 6.90 0.61 5.62
N GLY A 10 6.10 0.80 6.65
CA GLY A 10 4.85 1.54 6.57
C GLY A 10 5.01 3.03 6.88
N ALA A 11 3.95 3.80 6.65
CA ALA A 11 3.92 5.25 6.84
C ALA A 11 4.14 5.71 8.29
N THR A 12 3.87 4.89 9.29
CA THR A 12 3.96 5.25 10.72
C THR A 12 5.01 4.46 11.48
N SER A 13 5.34 3.28 10.99
CA SER A 13 6.33 2.37 11.60
C SER A 13 6.98 1.52 10.54
N GLY A 14 8.23 1.14 10.77
CA GLY A 14 8.93 0.13 10.02
C GLY A 14 9.22 -1.07 10.90
N ARG A 15 9.46 -2.20 10.26
CA ARG A 15 9.89 -3.42 10.93
C ARG A 15 10.76 -4.26 10.01
N THR A 16 11.54 -5.13 10.61
CA THR A 16 12.14 -6.23 9.88
C THR A 16 11.54 -7.53 10.38
N VAL A 17 11.32 -8.45 9.46
CA VAL A 17 10.77 -9.78 9.74
C VAL A 17 11.78 -10.82 9.28
N LEU A 18 12.26 -11.62 10.23
CA LEU A 18 13.10 -12.75 9.92
C LEU A 18 12.22 -13.96 9.62
N SER A 19 12.38 -14.49 8.43
CA SER A 19 11.62 -15.63 7.94
C SER A 19 12.50 -16.85 7.76
N ALA A 20 12.04 -18.02 8.20
CA ALA A 20 12.67 -19.30 8.00
C ALA A 20 11.83 -20.15 7.05
N PHE A 21 12.42 -20.63 5.96
CA PHE A 21 11.77 -21.49 4.98
C PHE A 21 12.37 -22.90 5.02
N ASP A 22 11.53 -23.90 5.23
CA ASP A 22 11.93 -25.32 5.33
C ASP A 22 11.79 -26.12 4.03
N GLY A 23 11.21 -25.51 2.99
CA GLY A 23 10.84 -26.14 1.71
C GLY A 23 9.33 -26.25 1.49
N GLU A 24 8.52 -26.19 2.55
CA GLU A 24 7.07 -26.34 2.51
C GLU A 24 6.31 -25.19 3.21
N ARG A 25 6.93 -24.60 4.24
CA ARG A 25 6.33 -23.56 5.08
C ARG A 25 7.31 -22.43 5.35
N VAL A 26 6.76 -21.26 5.63
CA VAL A 26 7.47 -20.10 6.13
C VAL A 26 7.06 -19.84 7.57
N GLU A 27 8.03 -19.84 8.47
CA GLU A 27 7.87 -19.34 9.84
C GLU A 27 8.43 -17.94 9.91
N MET A 28 7.65 -16.99 10.44
CA MET A 28 8.03 -15.59 10.54
C MET A 28 8.12 -15.16 12.00
N ARG A 29 9.15 -14.37 12.31
CA ARG A 29 9.19 -13.62 13.57
C ARG A 29 9.51 -12.17 13.30
N GLU A 30 8.79 -11.26 13.96
CA GLU A 30 9.19 -9.86 14.01
C GLU A 30 10.58 -9.77 14.63
N PHE A 31 11.50 -9.18 13.90
CA PHE A 31 12.90 -9.16 14.28
C PHE A 31 13.30 -7.83 14.91
N THR A 32 12.92 -6.74 14.28
CA THR A 32 12.98 -5.38 14.84
C THR A 32 11.72 -4.61 14.50
N ARG A 33 11.38 -3.63 15.34
CA ARG A 33 10.30 -2.65 15.07
C ARG A 33 10.76 -1.28 15.51
N PHE A 34 10.45 -0.28 14.70
CA PHE A 34 10.82 1.11 14.95
C PHE A 34 9.72 2.06 14.45
N LYS A 35 9.74 3.29 14.94
CA LYS A 35 8.86 4.33 14.44
C LYS A 35 9.39 4.89 13.13
N ASN A 36 8.50 5.30 12.25
CA ASN A 36 8.81 6.07 11.06
C ASN A 36 8.26 7.50 11.22
N PRO A 37 8.94 8.37 11.98
CA PRO A 37 8.44 9.72 12.22
C PRO A 37 8.63 10.57 10.97
N GLN A 38 7.58 11.29 10.60
CA GLN A 38 7.66 12.36 9.63
C GLN A 38 8.36 13.56 10.28
N LEU A 39 9.21 14.24 9.52
CA LEU A 39 9.97 15.41 9.99
C LEU A 39 9.30 16.69 9.50
N PRO A 40 8.69 17.47 10.40
CA PRO A 40 8.20 18.80 10.04
C PRO A 40 9.37 19.78 9.97
N ILE A 41 9.70 20.26 8.76
CA ILE A 41 10.80 21.18 8.51
C ILE A 41 10.30 22.29 7.59
N MET A 42 10.44 23.56 8.01
CA MET A 42 10.11 24.74 7.22
C MET A 42 8.68 24.72 6.61
N GLY A 43 7.72 24.17 7.35
CA GLY A 43 6.32 24.09 6.91
C GLY A 43 5.99 22.90 6.03
N HIS A 44 6.94 22.01 5.78
CA HIS A 44 6.78 20.78 5.00
C HIS A 44 7.03 19.53 5.83
N LEU A 45 6.49 18.39 5.35
CA LEU A 45 6.70 17.08 5.94
C LEU A 45 7.65 16.24 5.07
N PHE A 46 8.67 15.68 5.70
CA PHE A 46 9.67 14.85 5.03
C PHE A 46 9.79 13.48 5.67
N TRP A 47 10.21 12.49 4.86
CA TRP A 47 10.67 11.21 5.36
C TRP A 47 12.12 11.29 5.82
N ASN A 48 12.44 10.66 6.94
CA ASN A 48 13.80 10.51 7.42
C ASN A 48 14.48 9.28 6.80
N LEU A 49 14.80 9.35 5.51
CA LEU A 49 15.43 8.24 4.79
C LEU A 49 16.73 7.75 5.46
N PRO A 50 17.63 8.63 5.98
CA PRO A 50 18.79 8.20 6.74
C PRO A 50 18.45 7.39 7.99
N HIS A 51 17.37 7.72 8.69
CA HIS A 51 16.92 6.94 9.84
C HIS A 51 16.46 5.53 9.40
N LEU A 52 15.64 5.42 8.36
CA LEU A 52 15.20 4.13 7.83
C LEU A 52 16.37 3.25 7.42
N TYR A 53 17.37 3.84 6.74
CA TYR A 53 18.60 3.14 6.40
C TYR A 53 19.36 2.66 7.64
N ASN A 54 19.51 3.52 8.67
CA ASN A 54 20.16 3.13 9.92
C ASN A 54 19.44 1.98 10.63
N GLU A 55 18.11 1.97 10.67
CA GLU A 55 17.33 0.90 11.29
C GLU A 55 17.52 -0.45 10.55
N ILE A 56 17.70 -0.41 9.23
CA ILE A 56 18.07 -1.59 8.46
C ILE A 56 19.47 -2.08 8.88
N LEU A 57 20.45 -1.19 9.01
CA LEU A 57 21.80 -1.58 9.48
C LEU A 57 21.78 -2.18 10.88
N VAL A 58 20.98 -1.62 11.80
CA VAL A 58 20.78 -2.18 13.15
C VAL A 58 20.24 -3.61 13.08
N ALA A 59 19.26 -3.85 12.22
CA ALA A 59 18.73 -5.21 12.02
C ALA A 59 19.78 -6.15 11.44
N LEU A 60 20.60 -5.69 10.48
CA LEU A 60 21.68 -6.49 9.91
C LEU A 60 22.78 -6.84 10.92
N CYS A 61 23.18 -5.90 11.79
CA CYS A 61 24.08 -6.17 12.91
C CYS A 61 23.50 -7.25 13.83
N LYS A 62 22.22 -7.13 14.19
CA LYS A 62 21.56 -8.15 15.03
C LYS A 62 21.52 -9.52 14.38
N VAL A 63 21.35 -9.60 13.04
CA VAL A 63 21.44 -10.86 12.29
C VAL A 63 22.83 -11.49 12.44
N ALA A 64 23.89 -10.68 12.34
CA ALA A 64 25.27 -11.14 12.51
C ALA A 64 25.52 -11.63 13.95
N ASP A 65 25.07 -10.86 14.94
CA ASP A 65 25.21 -11.20 16.37
C ASP A 65 24.52 -12.51 16.75
N GLU A 66 23.36 -12.81 16.12
CA GLU A 66 22.65 -14.08 16.28
C GLU A 66 23.25 -15.21 15.44
N GLY A 67 24.30 -14.97 14.64
CA GLY A 67 24.97 -15.96 13.80
C GLY A 67 24.11 -16.48 12.64
N ILE A 68 23.09 -15.72 12.21
CA ILE A 68 22.13 -16.13 11.19
C ILE A 68 22.74 -15.94 9.80
N GLN A 69 22.70 -17.00 8.98
CA GLN A 69 23.12 -16.95 7.60
C GLN A 69 21.95 -16.58 6.69
N LEU A 70 21.87 -15.31 6.30
CA LEU A 70 20.82 -14.85 5.38
C LEU A 70 21.04 -15.37 3.97
N THR A 71 19.95 -15.80 3.35
CA THR A 71 19.90 -16.14 1.91
C THR A 71 19.75 -14.85 1.09
N SER A 72 18.89 -13.93 1.54
CA SER A 72 18.70 -12.62 0.91
C SER A 72 17.96 -11.64 1.83
N ILE A 73 17.88 -10.38 1.36
CA ILE A 73 17.14 -9.27 1.94
C ILE A 73 16.17 -8.75 0.87
N GLY A 74 14.93 -8.42 1.25
CA GLY A 74 13.95 -7.75 0.40
C GLY A 74 13.39 -6.51 1.10
N ILE A 75 13.13 -5.44 0.36
CA ILE A 75 12.62 -4.17 0.90
C ILE A 75 11.34 -3.80 0.18
N ASP A 76 10.27 -3.58 0.91
CA ASP A 76 9.05 -2.96 0.44
C ASP A 76 8.68 -1.75 1.29
N THR A 77 7.98 -0.81 0.67
CA THR A 77 7.52 0.42 1.31
C THR A 77 6.17 0.86 0.74
N TRP A 78 5.65 1.98 1.21
CA TRP A 78 4.56 2.69 0.53
C TRP A 78 4.97 3.15 -0.88
N GLY A 79 3.99 3.47 -1.71
CA GLY A 79 4.21 3.94 -3.09
C GLY A 79 4.52 5.42 -3.21
N CYS A 80 4.68 5.89 -4.43
CA CYS A 80 4.74 7.27 -4.91
C CYS A 80 5.96 8.10 -4.52
N ASP A 81 6.50 7.96 -3.31
CA ASP A 81 7.58 8.83 -2.81
C ASP A 81 8.96 8.38 -3.31
N PHE A 82 9.83 9.35 -3.51
CA PHE A 82 11.15 9.12 -4.12
C PHE A 82 12.23 9.99 -3.46
N ALA A 83 13.47 9.57 -3.62
CA ALA A 83 14.68 10.27 -3.19
C ALA A 83 15.50 10.75 -4.39
N LEU A 84 16.19 11.87 -4.23
CA LEU A 84 17.02 12.50 -5.24
C LEU A 84 18.50 12.31 -4.89
N PHE A 85 19.28 11.76 -5.82
CA PHE A 85 20.71 11.54 -5.65
C PHE A 85 21.53 12.29 -6.69
N GLY A 86 22.63 12.88 -6.25
CA GLY A 86 23.59 13.55 -7.11
C GLY A 86 24.48 12.59 -7.89
N ARG A 87 25.30 13.16 -8.77
CA ARG A 87 26.28 12.39 -9.57
C ARG A 87 27.30 11.63 -8.71
N ASP A 88 27.60 12.16 -7.55
CA ASP A 88 28.49 11.54 -6.53
C ASP A 88 27.82 10.44 -5.72
N GLY A 89 26.55 10.15 -5.99
CA GLY A 89 25.75 9.16 -5.26
C GLY A 89 25.22 9.62 -3.90
N GLN A 90 25.39 10.92 -3.55
CA GLN A 90 24.90 11.44 -2.30
C GLN A 90 23.42 11.85 -2.39
N LEU A 91 22.70 11.72 -1.27
CA LEU A 91 21.32 12.19 -1.13
C LEU A 91 21.31 13.73 -1.16
N LEU A 92 20.56 14.31 -2.11
CA LEU A 92 20.51 15.77 -2.31
C LEU A 92 19.51 16.46 -1.39
N SER A 93 18.43 15.79 -1.04
CA SER A 93 17.39 16.29 -0.14
C SER A 93 16.67 15.12 0.55
N LEU A 94 16.03 15.41 1.68
CA LEU A 94 15.07 14.45 2.24
C LEU A 94 13.88 14.31 1.31
N PRO A 95 13.34 13.08 1.13
CA PRO A 95 12.12 12.86 0.37
C PRO A 95 10.92 13.56 1.01
N TYR A 96 10.08 14.20 0.22
CA TYR A 96 8.78 14.68 0.71
C TYR A 96 7.91 13.49 1.15
N CYS A 97 7.12 13.72 2.19
CA CYS A 97 6.10 12.77 2.60
C CYS A 97 4.86 12.96 1.71
N TYR A 98 4.25 11.88 1.25
CA TYR A 98 3.04 11.94 0.44
C TYR A 98 1.84 12.63 1.14
N ARG A 99 1.93 12.88 2.45
CA ARG A 99 0.95 13.64 3.22
C ARG A 99 1.26 15.13 3.31
N ASP A 100 2.36 15.58 2.70
CA ASP A 100 2.69 17.01 2.65
C ASP A 100 1.76 17.77 1.71
N SER A 101 1.43 18.99 2.06
CA SER A 101 0.54 19.85 1.28
C SER A 101 1.21 20.48 0.04
N HIS A 102 2.50 20.19 -0.24
CA HIS A 102 3.21 20.81 -1.38
C HIS A 102 2.55 20.53 -2.72
N THR A 103 1.81 19.42 -2.85
CA THR A 103 1.08 19.05 -4.07
C THR A 103 -0.38 19.52 -4.10
N ASP A 104 -0.83 20.34 -3.15
CA ASP A 104 -2.19 20.87 -3.16
C ASP A 104 -2.48 21.62 -4.46
N GLY A 105 -3.58 21.24 -5.13
CA GLY A 105 -3.98 21.79 -6.42
C GLY A 105 -3.08 21.38 -7.60
N ALA A 106 -2.12 20.47 -7.43
CA ALA A 106 -1.20 20.06 -8.49
C ALA A 106 -1.91 19.26 -9.61
N VAL A 107 -2.91 18.46 -9.24
CA VAL A 107 -3.69 17.66 -10.19
C VAL A 107 -4.44 18.56 -11.18
N GLU A 108 -5.18 19.53 -10.67
CA GLU A 108 -5.97 20.48 -11.47
C GLU A 108 -5.06 21.33 -12.36
N ARG A 109 -3.93 21.81 -11.82
CA ARG A 109 -2.92 22.55 -12.59
C ARG A 109 -2.37 21.71 -13.73
N PHE A 110 -2.02 20.44 -13.46
CA PHE A 110 -1.48 19.55 -14.48
C PHE A 110 -2.46 19.36 -15.63
N PHE A 111 -3.74 19.19 -15.35
CA PHE A 111 -4.78 19.06 -16.38
C PHE A 111 -4.99 20.34 -17.19
N GLN A 112 -4.76 21.50 -16.60
CA GLN A 112 -4.90 22.80 -17.30
C GLN A 112 -3.69 23.14 -18.16
N GLU A 113 -2.49 22.75 -17.74
CA GLU A 113 -1.25 23.26 -18.33
C GLU A 113 -0.52 22.23 -19.23
N TYR A 114 -0.69 20.93 -18.98
CA TYR A 114 0.05 19.87 -19.67
C TYR A 114 -0.84 19.00 -20.55
N MET A 115 -1.76 18.27 -19.96
CA MET A 115 -2.69 17.42 -20.70
C MET A 115 -4.00 17.17 -19.95
N PRO A 116 -5.12 16.94 -20.69
CA PRO A 116 -6.41 16.62 -20.07
C PRO A 116 -6.36 15.35 -19.21
N ALA A 117 -7.19 15.31 -18.15
CA ALA A 117 -7.28 14.15 -17.24
C ALA A 117 -7.50 12.82 -17.99
N ARG A 118 -8.38 12.84 -19.02
CA ARG A 118 -8.68 11.65 -19.81
C ARG A 118 -7.44 11.12 -20.53
N GLU A 119 -6.66 11.99 -21.17
CA GLU A 119 -5.44 11.60 -21.88
C GLU A 119 -4.41 11.02 -20.91
N LEU A 120 -4.20 11.65 -19.75
CA LEU A 120 -3.30 11.13 -18.72
C LEU A 120 -3.74 9.74 -18.23
N TYR A 121 -5.05 9.56 -18.01
CA TYR A 121 -5.58 8.26 -17.60
C TYR A 121 -5.42 7.19 -18.67
N GLU A 122 -5.72 7.51 -19.92
CA GLU A 122 -5.54 6.58 -21.08
C GLU A 122 -4.08 6.13 -21.25
N ARG A 123 -3.11 6.99 -20.88
CA ARG A 123 -1.68 6.66 -20.92
C ARG A 123 -1.22 5.79 -19.75
N THR A 124 -1.75 6.03 -18.55
CA THR A 124 -1.18 5.44 -17.32
C THR A 124 -2.15 4.50 -16.60
N GLY A 125 -3.45 4.71 -16.74
CA GLY A 125 -4.49 3.95 -16.04
C GLY A 125 -4.49 4.09 -14.53
N ILE A 126 -3.82 5.13 -13.98
CA ILE A 126 -3.61 5.28 -12.54
C ILE A 126 -4.63 6.25 -11.94
N GLN A 127 -5.18 5.91 -10.78
CA GLN A 127 -6.05 6.75 -9.97
C GLN A 127 -5.38 8.10 -9.69
N PHE A 128 -6.10 9.19 -9.94
CA PHE A 128 -5.59 10.52 -9.63
C PHE A 128 -5.59 10.77 -8.13
N MET A 129 -4.38 10.90 -7.61
CA MET A 129 -4.13 11.26 -6.22
C MET A 129 -3.08 12.38 -6.22
N PRO A 130 -3.26 13.47 -5.44
CA PRO A 130 -2.35 14.62 -5.49
C PRO A 130 -0.90 14.25 -5.18
N PHE A 131 -0.69 13.19 -4.42
CA PHE A 131 0.63 12.71 -4.02
C PHE A 131 1.31 11.77 -5.02
N ASN A 132 0.71 11.43 -6.17
CA ASN A 132 1.40 10.62 -7.17
C ASN A 132 2.69 11.31 -7.62
N SER A 133 3.72 10.54 -7.88
CA SER A 133 5.08 11.05 -8.15
C SER A 133 5.11 12.06 -9.29
N LEU A 134 4.27 11.88 -10.31
CA LEU A 134 4.13 12.82 -11.43
C LEU A 134 3.84 14.24 -10.92
N PHE A 135 2.87 14.39 -10.03
CA PHE A 135 2.46 15.69 -9.50
C PHE A 135 3.47 16.25 -8.50
N GLN A 136 4.15 15.39 -7.75
CA GLN A 136 5.27 15.80 -6.90
C GLN A 136 6.42 16.36 -7.73
N LEU A 137 6.85 15.65 -8.78
CA LEU A 137 7.92 16.07 -9.68
C LEU A 137 7.57 17.37 -10.42
N GLU A 138 6.33 17.51 -10.90
CA GLU A 138 5.82 18.75 -11.50
C GLU A 138 5.95 19.92 -10.52
N THR A 139 5.48 19.73 -9.31
CA THR A 139 5.50 20.75 -8.26
C THR A 139 6.94 21.14 -7.89
N LEU A 140 7.85 20.18 -7.73
CA LEU A 140 9.26 20.44 -7.46
C LEU A 140 9.92 21.22 -8.60
N ARG A 141 9.65 20.84 -9.86
CA ARG A 141 10.16 21.54 -11.04
C ARG A 141 9.65 22.99 -11.09
N ARG A 142 8.34 23.17 -10.92
CA ARG A 142 7.68 24.48 -10.92
C ARG A 142 8.25 25.42 -9.87
N ASN A 143 8.52 24.90 -8.69
CA ASN A 143 9.08 25.68 -7.57
C ASN A 143 10.60 25.88 -7.68
N GLY A 144 11.23 25.45 -8.79
CA GLY A 144 12.67 25.63 -8.99
C GLY A 144 13.52 24.85 -8.01
N CYS A 145 13.09 23.63 -7.62
CA CYS A 145 13.82 22.77 -6.68
C CYS A 145 15.22 22.45 -7.21
N THR A 146 16.25 22.99 -6.57
CA THR A 146 17.66 22.79 -6.96
C THR A 146 18.08 21.33 -6.85
N ALA A 147 17.59 20.61 -5.83
CA ALA A 147 17.86 19.18 -5.70
C ALA A 147 17.34 18.36 -6.90
N LEU A 148 16.15 18.69 -7.44
CA LEU A 148 15.64 18.04 -8.64
C LEU A 148 16.46 18.42 -9.88
N ALA A 149 16.87 19.69 -10.00
CA ALA A 149 17.69 20.17 -11.14
C ALA A 149 19.06 19.47 -11.19
N ASP A 150 19.66 19.18 -10.03
CA ASP A 150 20.97 18.54 -9.89
C ASP A 150 20.87 17.00 -9.79
N ALA A 151 19.67 16.43 -9.78
CA ALA A 151 19.47 15.00 -9.59
C ALA A 151 19.97 14.19 -10.79
N GLU A 152 20.94 13.32 -10.55
CA GLU A 152 21.39 12.30 -11.51
C GLU A 152 20.52 11.03 -11.40
N LYS A 153 19.95 10.75 -10.19
CA LYS A 153 19.03 9.64 -9.97
C LYS A 153 17.79 10.11 -9.20
N ILE A 154 16.65 9.57 -9.61
CA ILE A 154 15.35 9.69 -8.97
C ILE A 154 14.93 8.26 -8.65
N LEU A 155 14.99 7.86 -7.38
CA LEU A 155 14.73 6.47 -6.95
C LEU A 155 13.57 6.45 -5.98
N PHE A 156 12.60 5.58 -6.24
CA PHE A 156 11.50 5.34 -5.28
C PHE A 156 12.07 4.85 -3.94
N VAL A 157 11.36 5.08 -2.85
CA VAL A 157 11.90 4.83 -1.50
C VAL A 157 12.50 3.43 -1.35
N PRO A 158 11.87 2.31 -1.77
CA PRO A 158 12.45 0.98 -1.65
C PRO A 158 13.69 0.81 -2.53
N ASP A 159 13.68 1.42 -3.72
CA ASP A 159 14.83 1.40 -4.64
C ASP A 159 15.99 2.26 -4.12
N ALA A 160 15.68 3.40 -3.48
CA ALA A 160 16.68 4.25 -2.82
C ALA A 160 17.39 3.52 -1.66
N LEU A 161 16.64 2.80 -0.84
CA LEU A 161 17.22 1.96 0.22
C LEU A 161 18.02 0.80 -0.35
N THR A 162 17.54 0.16 -1.42
CA THR A 162 18.29 -0.86 -2.16
C THR A 162 19.60 -0.29 -2.72
N TYR A 163 19.55 0.91 -3.31
CA TYR A 163 20.74 1.61 -3.80
C TYR A 163 21.75 1.90 -2.69
N LEU A 164 21.29 2.38 -1.54
CA LEU A 164 22.16 2.63 -0.39
C LEU A 164 22.81 1.34 0.16
N LEU A 165 22.14 0.20 0.03
CA LEU A 165 22.68 -1.09 0.47
C LEU A 165 23.65 -1.72 -0.54
N THR A 166 23.43 -1.52 -1.84
CA THR A 166 24.11 -2.29 -2.90
C THR A 166 24.99 -1.43 -3.83
N GLY A 167 24.72 -0.12 -3.92
CA GLY A 167 25.29 0.76 -4.94
C GLY A 167 24.62 0.65 -6.31
N GLU A 168 23.64 -0.25 -6.50
CA GLU A 168 22.96 -0.50 -7.77
C GLU A 168 21.63 0.26 -7.84
N ALA A 169 21.48 1.11 -8.86
CA ALA A 169 20.27 1.87 -9.08
C ALA A 169 19.28 1.06 -9.95
N VAL A 170 18.22 0.61 -9.34
CA VAL A 170 17.09 -0.06 -9.99
C VAL A 170 15.83 0.79 -9.89
N CYS A 171 14.84 0.46 -10.70
CA CYS A 171 13.48 0.97 -10.67
C CYS A 171 12.56 -0.26 -10.65
N GLU A 172 12.01 -0.59 -9.50
CA GLU A 172 11.17 -1.77 -9.38
C GLU A 172 9.76 -1.49 -9.95
N TYR A 173 9.26 -2.42 -10.74
CA TYR A 173 8.05 -2.24 -11.56
C TYR A 173 6.80 -1.92 -10.73
N THR A 174 6.61 -2.59 -9.58
CA THR A 174 5.37 -2.43 -8.79
C THR A 174 5.31 -1.07 -8.10
N VAL A 175 6.43 -0.56 -7.59
CA VAL A 175 6.47 0.79 -7.00
C VAL A 175 6.42 1.87 -8.08
N LEU A 176 7.11 1.69 -9.23
CA LEU A 176 7.00 2.59 -10.37
C LEU A 176 5.55 2.74 -10.81
N SER A 177 4.79 1.65 -10.84
CA SER A 177 3.40 1.68 -11.30
C SER A 177 2.48 2.58 -10.45
N THR A 178 2.87 2.94 -9.22
CA THR A 178 2.09 3.88 -8.38
C THR A 178 2.31 5.34 -8.76
N SER A 179 3.27 5.63 -9.62
CA SER A 179 3.82 6.98 -9.83
C SER A 179 2.98 7.89 -10.72
N GLN A 180 1.97 7.40 -11.42
CA GLN A 180 1.29 8.07 -12.54
C GLN A 180 2.21 8.31 -13.76
N MET A 181 3.32 7.59 -13.88
CA MET A 181 4.29 7.78 -14.95
C MET A 181 4.52 6.52 -15.79
N LEU A 182 4.17 5.34 -15.31
CA LEU A 182 4.26 4.10 -16.08
C LEU A 182 3.20 4.08 -17.18
N ASN A 183 3.63 3.84 -18.42
CA ASN A 183 2.73 3.46 -19.51
C ASN A 183 2.63 1.93 -19.55
N PRO A 184 1.49 1.34 -19.15
CA PRO A 184 1.37 -0.12 -19.04
C PRO A 184 1.38 -0.82 -20.40
N ASN A 185 1.09 -0.10 -21.50
CA ASN A 185 1.14 -0.66 -22.84
C ASN A 185 2.58 -0.75 -23.38
N GLU A 186 3.45 0.18 -22.96
CA GLU A 186 4.87 0.21 -23.31
C GLU A 186 5.72 -0.58 -22.30
N GLY A 187 5.20 -0.77 -21.09
CA GLY A 187 5.89 -1.47 -20.02
C GLY A 187 7.06 -0.68 -19.43
N ASP A 188 7.11 0.64 -19.63
CA ASP A 188 8.13 1.55 -19.11
C ASP A 188 7.53 2.93 -18.81
N ILE A 189 8.35 3.85 -18.31
CA ILE A 189 7.94 5.23 -18.03
C ILE A 189 7.58 5.93 -19.35
N ASP A 190 6.42 6.59 -19.37
CA ASP A 190 5.92 7.32 -20.54
C ASP A 190 6.86 8.47 -20.91
N GLU A 191 7.42 8.43 -22.14
CA GLU A 191 8.39 9.44 -22.60
C GLU A 191 7.77 10.82 -22.79
N THR A 192 6.46 10.90 -23.07
CA THR A 192 5.76 12.19 -23.16
C THR A 192 5.75 12.88 -21.80
N LEU A 193 5.41 12.14 -20.73
CA LEU A 193 5.41 12.66 -19.37
C LEU A 193 6.81 13.07 -18.91
N LEU A 194 7.84 12.28 -19.26
CA LEU A 194 9.22 12.67 -18.98
C LEU A 194 9.59 13.97 -19.67
N SER A 195 9.25 14.10 -20.96
CA SER A 195 9.52 15.31 -21.74
C SER A 195 8.84 16.54 -21.17
N GLU A 196 7.55 16.43 -20.79
CA GLU A 196 6.80 17.52 -20.17
C GLU A 196 7.44 17.99 -18.84
N LEU A 197 7.99 17.06 -18.08
CA LEU A 197 8.71 17.35 -16.84
C LEU A 197 10.15 17.78 -17.04
N GLY A 198 10.70 17.70 -18.26
CA GLY A 198 12.12 17.94 -18.54
C GLY A 198 13.05 16.91 -17.89
N LEU A 199 12.56 15.70 -17.68
CA LEU A 199 13.27 14.58 -17.07
C LEU A 199 13.76 13.58 -18.14
N ARG A 200 14.70 12.74 -17.78
CA ARG A 200 15.27 11.71 -18.65
C ARG A 200 15.03 10.33 -18.06
N ARG A 201 14.69 9.35 -18.90
CA ARG A 201 14.49 7.96 -18.48
C ARG A 201 15.65 7.41 -17.65
N GLY A 202 16.89 7.75 -18.00
CA GLY A 202 18.09 7.30 -17.30
C GLY A 202 18.22 7.76 -15.84
N GLN A 203 17.42 8.74 -15.39
CA GLN A 203 17.42 9.17 -14.01
C GLN A 203 16.71 8.19 -13.07
N PHE A 204 15.85 7.29 -13.58
CA PHE A 204 15.02 6.37 -12.79
C PHE A 204 15.66 4.99 -12.57
N GLY A 205 16.91 4.79 -12.94
CA GLY A 205 17.54 3.49 -12.83
C GLY A 205 17.04 2.45 -13.85
N LYS A 206 17.56 1.22 -13.73
CA LYS A 206 17.17 0.10 -14.59
C LYS A 206 15.83 -0.47 -14.13
N LEU A 207 14.86 -0.54 -15.06
CA LEU A 207 13.58 -1.20 -14.77
C LEU A 207 13.77 -2.69 -14.52
N VAL A 208 13.23 -3.17 -13.40
CA VAL A 208 13.30 -4.57 -12.99
C VAL A 208 11.96 -5.07 -12.48
N GLN A 209 11.74 -6.37 -12.65
CA GLN A 209 10.55 -7.05 -12.12
C GLN A 209 10.80 -7.61 -10.72
N PRO A 210 9.77 -7.87 -9.90
CA PRO A 210 9.89 -8.60 -8.64
C PRO A 210 10.64 -9.93 -8.81
N GLY A 211 11.56 -10.20 -7.89
CA GLY A 211 12.45 -11.37 -7.95
C GLY A 211 13.81 -11.08 -8.59
N HIS A 212 14.03 -9.88 -9.13
CA HIS A 212 15.34 -9.48 -9.65
C HIS A 212 16.37 -9.34 -8.51
N ARG A 213 17.57 -9.89 -8.70
CA ARG A 213 18.70 -9.65 -7.81
C ARG A 213 19.30 -8.27 -8.14
N ALA A 214 19.00 -7.27 -7.30
CA ALA A 214 19.51 -5.91 -7.49
C ALA A 214 21.02 -5.81 -7.29
N GLY A 215 21.56 -6.54 -6.31
CA GLY A 215 22.98 -6.53 -6.00
C GLY A 215 23.29 -7.35 -4.76
N THR A 216 24.41 -7.04 -4.11
CA THR A 216 24.80 -7.56 -2.78
C THR A 216 25.18 -6.41 -1.89
N LEU A 217 25.17 -6.63 -0.57
CA LEU A 217 25.64 -5.63 0.38
C LEU A 217 27.05 -5.12 -0.03
N THR A 218 27.22 -3.80 -0.02
CA THR A 218 28.54 -3.18 -0.30
C THR A 218 29.58 -3.61 0.71
N GLN A 219 30.86 -3.53 0.34
CA GLN A 219 31.96 -3.86 1.25
C GLN A 219 31.94 -3.05 2.54
N GLN A 220 31.53 -1.79 2.46
CA GLN A 220 31.38 -0.92 3.63
C GLN A 220 30.33 -1.48 4.61
N ILE A 221 29.17 -1.92 4.10
CA ILE A 221 28.10 -2.49 4.94
C ILE A 221 28.53 -3.85 5.48
N GLN A 222 29.15 -4.70 4.67
CA GLN A 222 29.69 -5.99 5.14
C GLN A 222 30.61 -5.78 6.33
N THR A 223 31.51 -4.79 6.24
CA THR A 223 32.44 -4.47 7.35
C THR A 223 31.72 -3.92 8.58
N ALA A 224 30.73 -3.03 8.37
CA ALA A 224 29.99 -2.39 9.46
C ALA A 224 29.05 -3.36 10.21
N THR A 225 28.51 -4.35 9.52
CA THR A 225 27.53 -5.30 10.08
C THR A 225 28.11 -6.65 10.46
N GLY A 226 29.28 -6.98 9.95
CA GLY A 226 29.89 -8.31 10.12
C GLY A 226 29.32 -9.39 9.21
N LEU A 227 28.40 -9.03 8.29
CA LEU A 227 27.81 -9.95 7.32
C LEU A 227 28.68 -10.09 6.06
N GLY A 228 28.50 -11.20 5.33
CA GLY A 228 29.07 -11.37 3.99
C GLY A 228 28.30 -10.61 2.89
N PRO A 229 28.59 -10.93 1.62
CA PRO A 229 27.91 -10.30 0.46
C PRO A 229 26.50 -10.86 0.28
N VAL A 230 25.61 -10.59 1.23
CA VAL A 230 24.19 -11.01 1.19
C VAL A 230 23.49 -10.37 -0.01
N PRO A 231 22.78 -11.15 -0.85
CA PRO A 231 22.00 -10.62 -1.95
C PRO A 231 20.83 -9.74 -1.47
N VAL A 232 20.56 -8.66 -2.20
CA VAL A 232 19.34 -7.86 -2.07
C VAL A 232 18.46 -8.14 -3.29
N ILE A 233 17.22 -8.53 -3.04
CA ILE A 233 16.23 -8.89 -4.06
C ILE A 233 15.19 -7.76 -4.15
N SER A 234 14.97 -7.25 -5.36
CA SER A 234 13.79 -6.41 -5.63
C SER A 234 12.55 -7.29 -5.49
N VAL A 235 11.78 -7.04 -4.46
CA VAL A 235 10.49 -7.74 -4.19
C VAL A 235 9.35 -6.94 -4.80
N GLY A 236 8.08 -7.17 -4.47
CA GLY A 236 7.05 -6.18 -4.75
C GLY A 236 7.36 -4.93 -3.93
N GLY A 237 8.04 -3.95 -4.53
CA GLY A 237 8.56 -2.76 -3.82
C GLY A 237 7.46 -1.89 -3.23
N HIS A 238 6.27 -1.88 -3.85
CA HIS A 238 5.05 -1.37 -3.23
C HIS A 238 4.49 -2.42 -2.26
N ASP A 239 4.33 -2.08 -0.97
CA ASP A 239 3.89 -2.96 0.11
C ASP A 239 2.62 -3.75 -0.23
N THR A 240 1.66 -3.11 -0.93
CA THR A 240 0.45 -3.77 -1.40
C THR A 240 0.74 -4.82 -2.48
N ALA A 241 1.75 -4.63 -3.34
CA ALA A 241 2.12 -5.67 -4.32
C ALA A 241 2.68 -6.91 -3.62
N SER A 242 3.54 -6.72 -2.63
CA SER A 242 4.00 -7.80 -1.76
C SER A 242 2.83 -8.45 -1.01
N ALA A 243 1.89 -7.67 -0.46
CA ALA A 243 0.73 -8.20 0.24
C ALA A 243 -0.17 -9.06 -0.68
N VAL A 244 -0.44 -8.60 -1.90
CA VAL A 244 -1.27 -9.33 -2.89
C VAL A 244 -0.59 -10.63 -3.34
N ALA A 245 0.73 -10.67 -3.40
CA ALA A 245 1.47 -11.91 -3.66
C ALA A 245 1.19 -13.01 -2.61
N ALA A 246 0.84 -12.61 -1.39
CA ALA A 246 0.49 -13.51 -0.29
C ALA A 246 -1.03 -13.76 -0.15
N VAL A 247 -1.86 -13.35 -1.10
CA VAL A 247 -3.29 -13.70 -1.10
C VAL A 247 -3.42 -15.22 -1.27
N PRO A 248 -4.10 -15.93 -0.35
CA PRO A 248 -4.20 -17.39 -0.38
C PRO A 248 -5.26 -17.89 -1.39
N ALA A 249 -5.25 -17.34 -2.61
CA ALA A 249 -6.19 -17.70 -3.66
C ALA A 249 -5.74 -18.94 -4.42
N GLU A 250 -6.66 -19.87 -4.64
CA GLU A 250 -6.45 -21.10 -5.41
C GLU A 250 -7.00 -20.99 -6.84
N ASP A 251 -7.95 -20.09 -7.05
CA ASP A 251 -8.59 -19.80 -8.34
C ASP A 251 -8.48 -18.30 -8.69
N GLY A 252 -8.95 -17.92 -9.88
CA GLY A 252 -8.92 -16.52 -10.36
C GLY A 252 -10.21 -15.72 -10.09
N GLU A 253 -11.25 -16.33 -9.46
CA GLU A 253 -12.57 -15.71 -9.30
C GLU A 253 -12.72 -14.98 -7.95
N TYR A 254 -11.78 -14.09 -7.63
CA TYR A 254 -11.74 -13.40 -6.34
C TYR A 254 -11.45 -11.91 -6.46
N ALA A 255 -11.91 -11.16 -5.47
CA ALA A 255 -11.37 -9.85 -5.14
C ALA A 255 -10.45 -9.95 -3.92
N TYR A 256 -9.52 -9.03 -3.80
CA TYR A 256 -8.70 -8.87 -2.60
C TYR A 256 -8.92 -7.50 -1.95
N LEU A 257 -8.76 -7.45 -0.65
CA LEU A 257 -8.77 -6.22 0.14
C LEU A 257 -7.51 -6.20 1.02
N SER A 258 -6.57 -5.32 0.72
CA SER A 258 -5.49 -4.98 1.64
C SER A 258 -6.04 -3.97 2.64
N CYS A 259 -6.33 -4.45 3.87
CA CYS A 259 -7.01 -3.69 4.90
C CYS A 259 -6.04 -3.20 5.97
N GLY A 260 -5.81 -1.90 5.97
CA GLY A 260 -4.94 -1.20 6.91
C GLY A 260 -5.39 0.25 7.10
N THR A 261 -4.46 1.18 7.22
CA THR A 261 -4.73 2.63 7.24
C THR A 261 -5.53 3.04 6.01
N TRP A 262 -5.10 2.58 4.84
CA TRP A 262 -5.86 2.55 3.61
C TRP A 262 -6.54 1.20 3.45
N SER A 263 -7.58 1.15 2.64
CA SER A 263 -8.22 -0.06 2.14
C SER A 263 -8.05 -0.10 0.62
N LEU A 264 -7.22 -1.01 0.12
CA LEU A 264 -6.98 -1.18 -1.30
C LEU A 264 -7.77 -2.42 -1.76
N LEU A 265 -8.90 -2.16 -2.41
CA LEU A 265 -9.83 -3.20 -2.86
C LEU A 265 -9.76 -3.37 -4.38
N GLY A 266 -9.46 -4.56 -4.84
CA GLY A 266 -9.27 -4.82 -6.27
C GLY A 266 -9.28 -6.28 -6.67
N ILE A 267 -8.96 -6.48 -7.93
CA ILE A 267 -8.77 -7.81 -8.57
C ILE A 267 -7.38 -7.88 -9.21
N GLU A 268 -6.88 -9.07 -9.43
CA GLU A 268 -5.74 -9.29 -10.31
C GLU A 268 -6.23 -9.59 -11.73
N SER A 269 -5.79 -8.79 -12.68
CA SER A 269 -6.09 -8.93 -14.10
C SER A 269 -4.82 -9.26 -14.89
N GLN A 270 -4.95 -9.98 -15.99
CA GLN A 270 -3.85 -10.26 -16.90
C GLN A 270 -3.47 -9.05 -17.77
N ARG A 271 -4.33 -8.03 -17.82
CA ARG A 271 -4.14 -6.81 -18.62
C ARG A 271 -4.71 -5.61 -17.87
N PRO A 272 -4.15 -4.41 -18.10
CA PRO A 272 -4.74 -3.18 -17.60
C PRO A 272 -6.18 -3.00 -18.06
N ILE A 273 -7.05 -2.52 -17.18
CA ILE A 273 -8.44 -2.17 -17.46
C ILE A 273 -8.53 -0.65 -17.54
N ILE A 274 -8.31 -0.11 -18.74
CA ILE A 274 -8.31 1.32 -19.02
C ILE A 274 -9.45 1.59 -20.00
N ASN A 275 -10.57 2.08 -19.50
CA ASN A 275 -11.78 2.38 -20.25
C ASN A 275 -12.57 3.54 -19.61
N GLU A 276 -13.74 3.88 -20.18
CA GLU A 276 -14.59 4.96 -19.69
C GLU A 276 -15.04 4.75 -18.25
N GLU A 277 -15.41 3.53 -17.88
CA GLU A 277 -15.90 3.20 -16.55
C GLU A 277 -14.79 3.26 -15.50
N SER A 278 -13.60 2.69 -15.81
CA SER A 278 -12.45 2.77 -14.92
C SER A 278 -11.97 4.21 -14.71
N PHE A 279 -12.03 5.05 -15.76
CA PHE A 279 -11.77 6.49 -15.67
C PHE A 279 -12.82 7.20 -14.80
N ARG A 280 -14.11 6.99 -15.09
CA ARG A 280 -15.22 7.63 -14.38
C ARG A 280 -15.19 7.33 -12.88
N HIS A 281 -14.87 6.09 -12.52
CA HIS A 281 -14.77 5.65 -11.13
C HIS A 281 -13.38 5.88 -10.53
N ASN A 282 -12.43 6.43 -11.29
CA ASN A 282 -11.07 6.73 -10.86
C ASN A 282 -10.39 5.50 -10.23
N PHE A 283 -10.33 4.38 -10.96
CA PHE A 283 -9.60 3.17 -10.58
C PHE A 283 -8.12 3.27 -10.98
N THR A 284 -7.29 2.42 -10.39
CA THR A 284 -5.86 2.35 -10.66
C THR A 284 -5.46 0.97 -11.21
N ASN A 285 -4.51 0.95 -12.15
CA ASN A 285 -3.92 -0.23 -12.77
C ASN A 285 -2.46 -0.37 -12.35
N GLU A 286 -2.24 -0.83 -11.15
CA GLU A 286 -0.89 -0.97 -10.61
C GLU A 286 -0.25 -2.31 -10.98
N GLY A 287 1.07 -2.33 -11.13
CA GLY A 287 1.82 -3.53 -11.46
C GLY A 287 1.73 -4.59 -10.36
N GLY A 288 1.50 -5.83 -10.77
CA GLY A 288 1.55 -7.02 -9.93
C GLY A 288 2.77 -7.89 -10.25
N LEU A 289 2.81 -9.09 -9.66
CA LEU A 289 3.81 -10.10 -9.96
C LEU A 289 3.48 -10.79 -11.30
N ASP A 290 4.51 -11.34 -11.95
CA ASP A 290 4.37 -12.12 -13.19
C ASP A 290 3.65 -11.39 -14.34
N GLY A 291 3.75 -10.05 -14.38
CA GLY A 291 3.13 -9.23 -15.40
C GLY A 291 1.62 -9.03 -15.21
N THR A 292 1.07 -9.42 -14.06
CA THR A 292 -0.32 -9.12 -13.72
C THR A 292 -0.51 -7.63 -13.42
N THR A 293 -1.73 -7.17 -13.56
CA THR A 293 -2.19 -5.84 -13.12
C THR A 293 -3.06 -5.99 -11.89
N ARG A 294 -2.75 -5.25 -10.85
CA ARG A 294 -3.61 -5.04 -9.71
C ARG A 294 -4.58 -3.91 -10.06
N PHE A 295 -5.75 -4.27 -10.54
CA PHE A 295 -6.82 -3.31 -10.83
C PHE A 295 -7.61 -3.05 -9.55
N LEU A 296 -7.49 -1.86 -8.97
CA LEU A 296 -7.99 -1.58 -7.64
C LEU A 296 -8.48 -0.13 -7.46
N LYS A 297 -9.13 0.09 -6.33
CA LYS A 297 -9.51 1.40 -5.81
C LYS A 297 -8.85 1.61 -4.45
N ASN A 298 -8.17 2.74 -4.28
CA ASN A 298 -7.75 3.21 -2.97
C ASN A 298 -8.96 3.83 -2.25
N ILE A 299 -9.24 3.37 -1.06
CA ILE A 299 -10.34 3.79 -0.20
C ILE A 299 -9.75 4.22 1.14
N CYS A 300 -10.30 5.27 1.75
CA CYS A 300 -9.96 5.62 3.11
C CYS A 300 -10.38 4.48 4.05
N GLY A 301 -9.40 3.80 4.65
CA GLY A 301 -9.62 2.60 5.44
C GLY A 301 -9.75 2.86 6.95
N LEU A 302 -9.01 2.09 7.74
CA LEU A 302 -9.02 2.19 9.20
C LEU A 302 -8.41 3.49 9.74
N TRP A 303 -7.90 4.37 8.86
CA TRP A 303 -7.51 5.74 9.19
C TRP A 303 -8.59 6.49 9.97
N LEU A 304 -9.84 6.34 9.56
CA LEU A 304 -11.01 6.93 10.23
C LEU A 304 -11.09 6.47 11.70
N PHE A 305 -11.04 5.16 11.92
CA PHE A 305 -11.11 4.56 13.23
C PHE A 305 -9.90 4.92 14.11
N GLU A 306 -8.69 4.84 13.56
CA GLU A 306 -7.45 5.12 14.30
C GLU A 306 -7.35 6.58 14.77
N ASN A 307 -7.89 7.54 14.00
CA ASN A 307 -7.92 8.93 14.44
C ASN A 307 -9.02 9.18 15.47
N CYS A 308 -10.22 8.63 15.30
CA CYS A 308 -11.25 8.67 16.35
C CYS A 308 -10.75 8.07 17.66
N ARG A 309 -10.07 6.93 17.60
CA ARG A 309 -9.51 6.24 18.78
C ARG A 309 -8.57 7.12 19.60
N LYS A 310 -7.79 7.97 18.97
CA LYS A 310 -6.89 8.91 19.66
C LYS A 310 -7.65 9.99 20.45
N GLU A 311 -8.88 10.28 20.05
CA GLU A 311 -9.73 11.30 20.65
C GLU A 311 -10.67 10.72 21.73
N PHE A 312 -10.91 9.41 21.72
CA PHE A 312 -11.79 8.74 22.67
C PHE A 312 -11.23 8.78 24.09
N LYS A 313 -12.14 8.97 25.07
CA LYS A 313 -11.84 8.91 26.49
C LYS A 313 -12.63 7.75 27.12
N ASP A 314 -12.05 7.18 28.16
CA ASP A 314 -12.68 6.14 28.97
C ASP A 314 -13.18 4.92 28.17
N VAL A 315 -12.38 4.51 27.16
CA VAL A 315 -12.66 3.35 26.31
C VAL A 315 -11.67 2.22 26.58
N PRO A 316 -12.00 0.97 26.20
CA PRO A 316 -11.07 -0.14 26.29
C PRO A 316 -9.73 0.15 25.59
N THR A 317 -8.63 -0.25 26.19
CA THR A 317 -7.29 -0.16 25.59
C THR A 317 -6.99 -1.34 24.67
N ASP A 318 -7.61 -2.50 24.92
CA ASP A 318 -7.55 -3.64 24.02
C ASP A 318 -8.32 -3.35 22.74
N VAL A 319 -7.68 -3.60 21.60
CA VAL A 319 -8.24 -3.27 20.29
C VAL A 319 -9.47 -4.12 19.97
N ASN A 320 -9.51 -5.38 20.43
CA ASN A 320 -10.65 -6.25 20.16
C ASN A 320 -11.88 -5.82 20.97
N GLU A 321 -11.69 -5.46 22.24
CA GLU A 321 -12.75 -4.90 23.07
C GLU A 321 -13.28 -3.59 22.50
N LEU A 322 -12.38 -2.71 22.03
CA LEU A 322 -12.77 -1.44 21.39
C LEU A 322 -13.55 -1.69 20.09
N ASN A 323 -13.11 -2.63 19.27
CA ASN A 323 -13.83 -3.01 18.04
C ASN A 323 -15.23 -3.55 18.35
N ALA A 324 -15.40 -4.28 19.46
CA ALA A 324 -16.68 -4.86 19.86
C ALA A 324 -17.74 -3.81 20.26
N LEU A 325 -17.33 -2.57 20.57
CA LEU A 325 -18.25 -1.45 20.85
C LEU A 325 -19.26 -1.22 19.71
N CYS A 326 -18.93 -1.60 18.48
CA CYS A 326 -19.86 -1.49 17.35
C CYS A 326 -21.20 -2.21 17.58
N HIS A 327 -21.26 -3.19 18.49
CA HIS A 327 -22.48 -3.91 18.86
C HIS A 327 -23.26 -3.28 20.02
N GLU A 328 -22.63 -2.37 20.79
CA GLU A 328 -23.25 -1.71 21.93
C GLU A 328 -24.14 -0.54 21.50
N SER A 329 -23.95 -0.03 20.28
CA SER A 329 -24.71 1.07 19.71
C SER A 329 -25.81 0.59 18.76
N GLN A 330 -26.90 1.35 18.70
CA GLN A 330 -27.95 1.25 17.71
C GLN A 330 -27.87 2.37 16.66
N PHE A 331 -26.78 3.12 16.65
CA PHE A 331 -26.57 4.20 15.70
C PHE A 331 -26.65 3.71 14.25
N ASP A 332 -27.48 4.35 13.42
CA ASP A 332 -27.74 3.95 12.04
C ASP A 332 -27.17 4.95 11.00
N GLY A 333 -26.52 6.01 11.46
CA GLY A 333 -25.85 6.98 10.59
C GLY A 333 -24.67 6.34 9.84
N LEU A 334 -24.45 6.83 8.62
CA LEU A 334 -23.43 6.34 7.70
C LEU A 334 -22.60 7.51 7.16
N ILE A 335 -21.37 7.25 6.79
CA ILE A 335 -20.48 8.21 6.14
C ILE A 335 -19.96 7.68 4.80
N GLN A 336 -19.58 8.58 3.89
CA GLN A 336 -18.80 8.21 2.71
C GLN A 336 -17.32 8.24 3.10
N PRO A 337 -16.63 7.09 3.22
CA PRO A 337 -15.25 7.05 3.73
C PRO A 337 -14.25 7.93 2.96
N ASP A 338 -14.48 8.13 1.67
CA ASP A 338 -13.61 8.89 0.78
C ASP A 338 -13.97 10.39 0.70
N ASP A 339 -14.85 10.89 1.57
CA ASP A 339 -15.20 12.31 1.60
C ASP A 339 -13.97 13.17 1.95
N PRO A 340 -13.73 14.28 1.24
CA PRO A 340 -12.59 15.17 1.51
C PRO A 340 -12.47 15.66 2.96
N LEU A 341 -13.58 15.73 3.70
CA LEU A 341 -13.57 16.08 5.14
C LEU A 341 -12.68 15.16 5.98
N PHE A 342 -12.45 13.92 5.54
CA PHE A 342 -11.71 12.91 6.31
C PHE A 342 -10.23 12.81 5.93
N ALA A 343 -9.77 13.57 4.94
CA ALA A 343 -8.39 13.48 4.48
C ALA A 343 -7.40 14.00 5.53
N HIS A 344 -7.63 15.21 6.07
CA HIS A 344 -6.75 15.89 7.03
C HIS A 344 -7.52 16.70 8.07
N PRO A 345 -8.48 16.12 8.82
CA PRO A 345 -9.22 16.89 9.80
C PRO A 345 -8.39 17.13 11.07
N ASP A 346 -8.58 18.29 11.70
CA ASP A 346 -8.03 18.56 13.03
C ASP A 346 -8.61 17.62 14.09
N SER A 347 -9.88 17.23 13.93
CA SER A 347 -10.60 16.25 14.74
C SER A 347 -11.44 15.36 13.84
N MET A 348 -11.19 14.05 13.88
CA MET A 348 -11.94 13.08 13.08
C MET A 348 -13.37 12.90 13.60
N THR A 349 -13.55 12.92 14.92
CA THR A 349 -14.88 12.83 15.51
C THR A 349 -15.77 14.01 15.10
N GLU A 350 -15.23 15.23 15.08
CA GLU A 350 -15.97 16.41 14.62
C GLU A 350 -16.21 16.38 13.10
N ALA A 351 -15.26 15.90 12.31
CA ALA A 351 -15.47 15.73 10.86
C ALA A 351 -16.63 14.77 10.56
N ILE A 352 -16.74 13.67 11.30
CA ILE A 352 -17.85 12.71 11.16
C ILE A 352 -19.19 13.37 11.56
N ARG A 353 -19.22 14.13 12.65
CA ARG A 353 -20.41 14.90 13.04
C ARG A 353 -20.81 15.91 11.96
N GLN A 354 -19.84 16.64 11.43
CA GLN A 354 -20.08 17.59 10.36
C GLN A 354 -20.65 16.92 9.11
N PHE A 355 -20.14 15.74 8.74
CA PHE A 355 -20.68 14.94 7.64
C PHE A 355 -22.14 14.55 7.91
N CYS A 356 -22.45 14.05 9.11
CA CYS A 356 -23.82 13.68 9.49
C CYS A 356 -24.77 14.88 9.43
N ARG A 357 -24.36 16.04 9.98
CA ARG A 357 -25.16 17.30 9.88
C ARG A 357 -25.41 17.68 8.42
N ARG A 358 -24.38 17.68 7.58
CA ARG A 358 -24.47 18.04 6.16
C ARG A 358 -25.44 17.14 5.40
N THR A 359 -25.50 15.86 5.75
CA THR A 359 -26.35 14.86 5.10
C THR A 359 -27.71 14.66 5.79
N GLY A 360 -28.03 15.48 6.81
CA GLY A 360 -29.31 15.42 7.53
C GLY A 360 -29.49 14.19 8.41
N GLN A 361 -28.39 13.58 8.85
CA GLN A 361 -28.38 12.42 9.75
C GLN A 361 -28.18 12.84 11.21
N THR A 362 -28.60 11.98 12.14
CA THR A 362 -28.27 12.13 13.56
C THR A 362 -26.75 12.09 13.74
N GLU A 363 -26.23 12.89 14.67
CA GLU A 363 -24.81 12.92 15.00
C GLU A 363 -24.46 11.78 15.96
N PRO A 364 -23.29 11.14 15.82
CA PRO A 364 -22.80 10.17 16.81
C PRO A 364 -22.38 10.90 18.10
N GLU A 365 -22.69 10.32 19.25
CA GLU A 365 -22.38 10.90 20.57
C GLU A 365 -21.36 10.07 21.34
N ALA A 366 -21.58 8.77 21.45
CA ALA A 366 -20.73 7.85 22.18
C ALA A 366 -19.64 7.23 21.29
N PRO A 367 -18.48 6.83 21.83
CA PRO A 367 -17.47 6.09 21.07
C PRO A 367 -18.02 4.89 20.29
N ALA A 368 -18.98 4.15 20.87
CA ALA A 368 -19.66 3.04 20.22
C ALA A 368 -20.37 3.45 18.90
N ASP A 369 -20.96 4.66 18.86
CA ASP A 369 -21.64 5.16 17.66
C ASP A 369 -20.65 5.40 16.53
N TYR A 370 -19.50 5.99 16.83
CA TYR A 370 -18.42 6.20 15.83
C TYR A 370 -17.87 4.89 15.32
N VAL A 371 -17.59 3.93 16.20
CA VAL A 371 -17.06 2.62 15.77
C VAL A 371 -18.05 1.92 14.85
N ARG A 372 -19.34 1.91 15.23
CA ARG A 372 -20.41 1.33 14.42
C ARG A 372 -20.59 2.04 13.09
N CYS A 373 -20.62 3.37 13.09
CA CYS A 373 -20.73 4.18 11.89
C CYS A 373 -19.60 3.87 10.91
N ILE A 374 -18.36 3.89 11.37
CA ILE A 374 -17.17 3.66 10.53
C ILE A 374 -17.20 2.25 9.94
N PHE A 375 -17.38 1.20 10.78
CA PHE A 375 -17.31 -0.18 10.28
C PHE A 375 -18.45 -0.52 9.32
N ARG A 376 -19.68 -0.03 9.59
CA ARG A 376 -20.80 -0.20 8.64
C ARG A 376 -20.53 0.51 7.31
N SER A 377 -20.05 1.74 7.37
CA SER A 377 -19.75 2.53 6.17
C SER A 377 -18.63 1.91 5.34
N LEU A 378 -17.58 1.39 5.98
CA LEU A 378 -16.51 0.67 5.28
C LEU A 378 -17.05 -0.61 4.60
N ALA A 379 -17.84 -1.42 5.30
CA ALA A 379 -18.43 -2.64 4.72
C ALA A 379 -19.32 -2.33 3.50
N LEU A 380 -20.13 -1.26 3.57
CA LEU A 380 -20.98 -0.81 2.45
C LEU A 380 -20.14 -0.23 1.31
N ARG A 381 -19.05 0.48 1.61
CA ARG A 381 -18.13 0.97 0.59
C ARG A 381 -17.44 -0.17 -0.14
N TYR A 382 -17.04 -1.22 0.58
CA TYR A 382 -16.47 -2.42 -0.04
C TYR A 382 -17.48 -3.09 -0.97
N ARG A 383 -18.76 -3.22 -0.57
CA ARG A 383 -19.83 -3.71 -1.44
C ARG A 383 -19.91 -2.88 -2.73
N GLN A 384 -19.99 -1.56 -2.62
CA GLN A 384 -20.08 -0.68 -3.78
C GLN A 384 -18.91 -0.86 -4.76
N ILE A 385 -17.70 -0.98 -4.24
CA ILE A 385 -16.52 -1.18 -5.10
C ILE A 385 -16.52 -2.58 -5.73
N ILE A 386 -16.95 -3.62 -5.01
CA ILE A 386 -17.05 -4.98 -5.54
C ILE A 386 -18.07 -5.04 -6.68
N GLU A 387 -19.23 -4.40 -6.55
CA GLU A 387 -20.24 -4.33 -7.61
C GLU A 387 -19.67 -3.66 -8.86
N ILE A 388 -18.95 -2.55 -8.73
CA ILE A 388 -18.29 -1.86 -9.84
C ILE A 388 -17.17 -2.74 -10.46
N LEU A 389 -16.39 -3.44 -9.63
CA LEU A 389 -15.34 -4.36 -10.12
C LEU A 389 -15.94 -5.54 -10.88
N ASP A 390 -17.05 -6.13 -10.40
CA ASP A 390 -17.72 -7.28 -11.03
C ASP A 390 -18.27 -6.91 -12.42
N GLU A 391 -18.65 -5.63 -12.64
CA GLU A 391 -19.05 -5.13 -13.96
C GLU A 391 -17.89 -4.98 -14.95
N MET A 392 -16.66 -4.73 -14.44
CA MET A 392 -15.47 -4.50 -15.27
C MET A 392 -14.56 -5.72 -15.41
N ALA A 393 -14.69 -6.70 -14.52
CA ALA A 393 -13.93 -7.94 -14.56
C ALA A 393 -14.40 -8.85 -15.71
N ASP A 394 -13.50 -9.67 -16.24
CA ASP A 394 -13.81 -10.72 -17.22
C ASP A 394 -14.26 -12.05 -16.56
N PHE A 395 -14.44 -12.03 -15.24
CA PHE A 395 -14.93 -13.14 -14.42
C PHE A 395 -15.87 -12.59 -13.33
N ARG A 396 -16.66 -13.48 -12.73
CA ARG A 396 -17.51 -13.11 -11.60
C ARG A 396 -16.76 -13.26 -10.28
N ILE A 397 -16.79 -12.22 -9.45
CA ILE A 397 -16.20 -12.26 -8.11
C ILE A 397 -17.04 -13.16 -7.21
N ARG A 398 -16.44 -14.23 -6.68
CA ARG A 398 -17.13 -15.23 -5.84
C ARG A 398 -16.73 -15.21 -4.39
N ARG A 399 -15.61 -14.55 -4.07
CA ARG A 399 -15.10 -14.42 -2.70
C ARG A 399 -14.22 -13.18 -2.55
N LEU A 400 -14.06 -12.75 -1.32
CA LEU A 400 -13.17 -11.66 -0.96
C LEU A 400 -12.06 -12.18 -0.04
N HIS A 401 -10.81 -12.04 -0.46
CA HIS A 401 -9.66 -12.27 0.41
C HIS A 401 -9.25 -10.98 1.10
N VAL A 402 -9.20 -10.95 2.42
CA VAL A 402 -8.79 -9.77 3.20
C VAL A 402 -7.46 -10.03 3.87
N ILE A 403 -6.44 -9.24 3.51
CA ILE A 403 -5.07 -9.32 4.01
C ILE A 403 -4.70 -8.05 4.78
N GLY A 404 -3.61 -8.10 5.53
CA GLY A 404 -3.15 -6.99 6.37
C GLY A 404 -3.80 -6.95 7.75
N GLY A 405 -3.38 -5.99 8.58
CA GLY A 405 -3.78 -5.91 9.99
C GLY A 405 -5.28 -5.84 10.24
N GLY A 406 -6.04 -5.21 9.32
CA GLY A 406 -7.49 -5.12 9.42
C GLY A 406 -8.22 -6.46 9.32
N SER A 407 -7.59 -7.50 8.75
CA SER A 407 -8.14 -8.86 8.71
C SER A 407 -8.35 -9.49 10.08
N LEU A 408 -7.72 -8.94 11.11
CA LEU A 408 -7.89 -9.38 12.50
C LEU A 408 -9.19 -8.84 13.13
N ASN A 409 -9.82 -7.82 12.56
CA ASN A 409 -11.07 -7.26 13.07
C ASN A 409 -12.25 -8.15 12.69
N VAL A 410 -12.62 -9.07 13.59
CA VAL A 410 -13.66 -10.06 13.35
C VAL A 410 -15.03 -9.44 13.05
N HIS A 411 -15.34 -8.28 13.62
CA HIS A 411 -16.61 -7.59 13.41
C HIS A 411 -16.71 -6.97 12.03
N LEU A 412 -15.65 -6.25 11.61
CA LEU A 412 -15.59 -5.68 10.26
C LEU A 412 -15.61 -6.80 9.20
N MET A 413 -14.90 -7.92 9.44
CA MET A 413 -14.87 -9.03 8.48
C MET A 413 -16.25 -9.67 8.31
N GLN A 414 -16.97 -9.93 9.41
CA GLN A 414 -18.34 -10.45 9.32
C GLN A 414 -19.29 -9.46 8.64
N TRP A 415 -19.23 -8.18 9.01
CA TRP A 415 -20.07 -7.16 8.38
C TRP A 415 -19.74 -6.94 6.92
N THR A 416 -18.48 -7.14 6.54
CA THR A 416 -18.08 -7.13 5.13
C THR A 416 -18.69 -8.31 4.37
N ALA A 417 -18.67 -9.53 4.94
CA ALA A 417 -19.32 -10.68 4.33
C ALA A 417 -20.84 -10.45 4.18
N ASP A 418 -21.50 -9.98 5.24
CA ASP A 418 -22.93 -9.71 5.23
C ASP A 418 -23.32 -8.61 4.23
N ALA A 419 -22.55 -7.51 4.17
CA ALA A 419 -22.82 -6.41 3.27
C ALA A 419 -22.61 -6.76 1.80
N THR A 420 -21.53 -7.49 1.49
CA THR A 420 -21.17 -7.86 0.11
C THR A 420 -21.92 -9.08 -0.40
N GLY A 421 -22.47 -9.92 0.50
CA GLY A 421 -23.05 -11.21 0.15
C GLY A 421 -22.01 -12.23 -0.33
N LEU A 422 -20.72 -11.99 -0.11
CA LEU A 422 -19.62 -12.86 -0.50
C LEU A 422 -18.94 -13.51 0.71
N PRO A 423 -18.51 -14.77 0.60
CA PRO A 423 -17.61 -15.35 1.57
C PRO A 423 -16.33 -14.52 1.70
N VAL A 424 -15.90 -14.24 2.95
CA VAL A 424 -14.66 -13.53 3.26
C VAL A 424 -13.65 -14.49 3.85
N VAL A 425 -12.45 -14.51 3.27
CA VAL A 425 -11.28 -15.25 3.78
C VAL A 425 -10.29 -14.23 4.33
N ALA A 426 -10.16 -14.18 5.65
CA ALA A 426 -9.32 -13.19 6.33
C ALA A 426 -7.98 -13.79 6.75
N GLY A 427 -6.90 -13.13 6.35
CA GLY A 427 -5.50 -13.50 6.56
C GLY A 427 -4.75 -13.71 5.23
N PRO A 428 -3.42 -13.62 5.28
CA PRO A 428 -2.56 -13.32 6.44
C PRO A 428 -2.64 -11.86 6.91
N SER A 429 -2.56 -11.66 8.22
CA SER A 429 -2.43 -10.30 8.78
C SER A 429 -1.07 -9.66 8.46
N GLU A 430 -0.06 -10.49 8.30
CA GLU A 430 1.32 -10.14 7.94
C GLU A 430 1.58 -10.36 6.44
N GLY A 431 0.59 -10.03 5.59
CA GLY A 431 0.61 -10.32 4.15
C GLY A 431 1.81 -9.72 3.44
N THR A 432 2.15 -8.46 3.74
CA THR A 432 3.28 -7.75 3.12
C THR A 432 4.61 -8.48 3.38
N ALA A 433 4.97 -8.70 4.63
CA ALA A 433 6.22 -9.37 4.98
C ALA A 433 6.29 -10.82 4.46
N LEU A 434 5.16 -11.53 4.44
CA LEU A 434 5.08 -12.88 3.89
C LEU A 434 5.28 -12.88 2.37
N GLY A 435 4.61 -11.98 1.65
CA GLY A 435 4.77 -11.85 0.20
C GLY A 435 6.18 -11.43 -0.20
N ASN A 436 6.76 -10.44 0.50
CA ASN A 436 8.16 -10.06 0.36
C ASN A 436 9.07 -11.29 0.52
N THR A 437 8.90 -12.05 1.61
CA THR A 437 9.67 -13.28 1.85
C THR A 437 9.50 -14.30 0.72
N LEU A 438 8.26 -14.52 0.25
CA LEU A 438 7.99 -15.53 -0.78
C LEU A 438 8.58 -15.14 -2.14
N VAL A 439 8.65 -13.84 -2.48
CA VAL A 439 9.40 -13.37 -3.66
C VAL A 439 10.89 -13.68 -3.52
N GLN A 440 11.48 -13.49 -2.34
CA GLN A 440 12.87 -13.86 -2.07
C GLN A 440 13.09 -15.38 -2.14
N VAL A 441 12.15 -16.17 -1.59
CA VAL A 441 12.17 -17.64 -1.69
C VAL A 441 12.19 -18.07 -3.16
N ARG A 442 11.32 -17.48 -3.99
CA ARG A 442 11.25 -17.74 -5.44
C ARG A 442 12.56 -17.34 -6.13
N ALA A 443 13.09 -16.17 -5.86
CA ALA A 443 14.36 -15.69 -6.43
C ALA A 443 15.55 -16.59 -6.08
N SER A 444 15.48 -17.27 -4.92
CA SER A 444 16.49 -18.26 -4.49
C SER A 444 16.24 -19.69 -5.00
N GLY A 445 15.26 -19.89 -5.89
CA GLY A 445 14.91 -21.20 -6.46
C GLY A 445 14.14 -22.10 -5.49
N GLY A 446 13.53 -21.56 -4.42
CA GLY A 446 12.74 -22.34 -3.47
C GLY A 446 11.35 -22.75 -4.01
N VAL A 447 10.77 -21.95 -4.90
CA VAL A 447 9.49 -22.19 -5.58
C VAL A 447 9.54 -21.67 -7.02
N GLY A 448 8.66 -22.18 -7.90
CA GLY A 448 8.70 -21.88 -9.32
C GLY A 448 7.70 -20.81 -9.78
N SER A 449 6.57 -20.64 -9.09
CA SER A 449 5.46 -19.81 -9.56
C SER A 449 4.77 -19.05 -8.44
N LEU A 450 3.93 -18.05 -8.79
CA LEU A 450 3.05 -17.36 -7.86
C LEU A 450 2.04 -18.33 -7.21
N ALA A 451 1.54 -19.31 -7.96
CA ALA A 451 0.66 -20.35 -7.41
C ALA A 451 1.36 -21.21 -6.35
N ASP A 452 2.66 -21.50 -6.53
CA ASP A 452 3.45 -22.21 -5.50
C ASP A 452 3.62 -21.35 -4.25
N MET A 453 3.88 -20.04 -4.42
CA MET A 453 3.96 -19.11 -3.30
C MET A 453 2.66 -19.11 -2.48
N ARG A 454 1.49 -19.03 -3.13
CA ARG A 454 0.18 -19.04 -2.49
C ARG A 454 -0.15 -20.34 -1.77
N ARG A 455 0.30 -21.49 -2.30
CA ARG A 455 0.20 -22.77 -1.59
C ARG A 455 1.03 -22.80 -0.30
N ILE A 456 2.18 -22.13 -0.28
CA ILE A 456 2.96 -21.97 0.95
C ILE A 456 2.20 -21.08 1.95
N VAL A 457 1.56 -20.00 1.50
CA VAL A 457 0.74 -19.15 2.39
C VAL A 457 -0.29 -19.99 3.12
N THR A 458 -1.10 -20.77 2.41
CA THR A 458 -2.17 -21.60 3.03
C THR A 458 -1.64 -22.64 4.02
N ARG A 459 -0.37 -23.03 3.91
CA ARG A 459 0.28 -23.96 4.84
C ARG A 459 0.96 -23.27 6.03
N SER A 460 1.24 -21.98 5.90
CA SER A 460 2.06 -21.23 6.86
C SER A 460 1.24 -20.37 7.84
N VAL A 461 -0.01 -20.07 7.50
CA VAL A 461 -0.85 -19.15 8.28
C VAL A 461 -2.24 -19.72 8.53
N ASP A 462 -2.84 -19.34 9.66
CA ASP A 462 -4.23 -19.65 9.95
C ASP A 462 -5.13 -18.63 9.26
N LEU A 463 -6.08 -19.13 8.46
CA LEU A 463 -7.08 -18.34 7.76
C LEU A 463 -8.41 -18.43 8.50
N ARG A 464 -9.12 -17.30 8.60
CA ARG A 464 -10.47 -17.25 9.15
C ARG A 464 -11.48 -17.07 8.03
N HIS A 465 -12.59 -17.80 8.12
CA HIS A 465 -13.64 -17.77 7.11
C HIS A 465 -14.90 -17.17 7.70
N TYR A 466 -15.54 -16.27 6.93
CA TYR A 466 -16.80 -15.61 7.30
C TYR A 466 -17.78 -15.79 6.16
N GLU A 467 -18.92 -16.45 6.46
CA GLU A 467 -20.01 -16.64 5.52
C GLU A 467 -21.06 -15.53 5.70
N PRO A 468 -21.65 -15.02 4.60
CA PRO A 468 -22.72 -14.03 4.68
C PRO A 468 -24.01 -14.65 5.19
N TYR A 469 -24.67 -14.05 6.19
CA TYR A 469 -25.93 -14.55 6.74
C TYR A 469 -27.00 -13.49 7.01
N ARG A 470 -26.68 -12.21 6.98
CA ARG A 470 -27.62 -11.10 7.24
C ARG A 470 -27.73 -10.11 6.10
N THR A 471 -27.70 -10.60 4.86
CA THR A 471 -27.61 -9.75 3.66
C THR A 471 -28.80 -8.80 3.51
N GLN A 472 -30.03 -9.22 3.83
CA GLN A 472 -31.23 -8.40 3.68
C GLN A 472 -31.19 -7.11 4.55
N GLU A 473 -30.68 -7.20 5.77
CA GLU A 473 -30.54 -6.04 6.65
C GLU A 473 -29.55 -5.01 6.07
N TRP A 474 -28.55 -5.49 5.33
CA TRP A 474 -27.54 -4.66 4.68
C TRP A 474 -28.02 -4.03 3.37
N ASP A 475 -29.01 -4.60 2.70
CA ASP A 475 -29.57 -4.03 1.45
C ASP A 475 -30.25 -2.68 1.73
N GLU A 476 -31.03 -2.57 2.81
CA GLU A 476 -31.65 -1.30 3.21
C GLU A 476 -30.60 -0.24 3.59
N ALA A 477 -29.55 -0.65 4.29
CA ALA A 477 -28.44 0.24 4.64
C ALA A 477 -27.67 0.69 3.40
N TYR A 478 -27.50 -0.19 2.43
CA TYR A 478 -26.79 0.12 1.17
C TYR A 478 -27.56 1.14 0.33
N GLU A 479 -28.89 1.02 0.22
CA GLU A 479 -29.70 2.03 -0.47
C GLU A 479 -29.61 3.42 0.19
N LYS A 480 -29.47 3.49 1.53
CA LYS A 480 -29.21 4.74 2.23
C LYS A 480 -27.80 5.26 1.91
N PHE A 481 -26.82 4.38 1.93
CA PHE A 481 -25.41 4.71 1.67
C PHE A 481 -25.20 5.31 0.27
N LEU A 482 -25.85 4.75 -0.77
CA LEU A 482 -25.75 5.23 -2.13
C LEU A 482 -26.28 6.67 -2.32
N LYS A 483 -27.12 7.17 -1.41
CA LYS A 483 -27.66 8.55 -1.45
C LYS A 483 -26.74 9.58 -0.79
N LEU A 484 -25.64 9.13 -0.17
CA LEU A 484 -24.67 10.00 0.50
C LEU A 484 -23.55 10.50 -0.44
N THR A 485 -23.58 10.11 -1.70
CA THR A 485 -22.57 10.43 -2.73
C THR A 485 -22.92 11.71 -3.48
#